data_1097656c18d798106d1452bb582dae8e
#
_entry.id   1097656c18d798106d1452bb582dae8e
#
_cell.length_a   1.000
_cell.length_b   1.000
_cell.length_c   1.000
_cell.angle_alpha   90.00
_cell.angle_beta   90.00
_cell.angle_gamma   90.00
#
_symmetry.space_group_name_H-M   'P 1'
#
loop_
_entity.id
_entity.type
_entity.pdbx_description
1 polymer ?
#
loop_
_entity_poly.entity_id
_entity_poly.type
_entity_poly.pdbx_seq_one_letter_code
_entity_poly.pdbx_strand_id
1 'polypeptide(L)'
;MGDAVVPTKADPFRFMTSPTPGADPAGPQRRLRSRWLDAQLVEARPRHRVAVACQVLAGWLWVPQAAAIAWGFDAVLFSGGGVEALPRPLALLGAALLLRVLLGWWGQRASADAVETTIERMRTDLARAAIARGPVWLRSQRSGALVALSTGHVDATAPYYSGYLVARAEVACVPVVLLAAVFAADWIVGLLLLLTAPLAPVFMMLIGMGAETAGRRQLSALARAGAHFTDRLRGLDLIRVYGQGEAELAQVGAATETIRERSLRVLRIAFLSSAVLEFFASVSVALVAVYFGFTYLGMLDLRGTPLSLSTGLFCLLLAPEFY
;
A
#
# COMPACT_ATOMS: atom_id res chain seq x y z
N MET A 1 -17.62 -28.88 29.13
CA MET A 1 -16.40 -29.42 28.49
C MET A 1 -16.61 -29.25 26.99
N GLY A 2 -16.14 -28.16 26.45
CA GLY A 2 -16.32 -27.79 25.04
C GLY A 2 -14.99 -28.03 24.32
N ASP A 3 -15.00 -28.95 23.38
CA ASP A 3 -13.87 -29.26 22.51
C ASP A 3 -13.52 -28.03 21.67
N ALA A 4 -12.38 -27.43 22.00
CA ALA A 4 -11.72 -26.46 21.14
C ALA A 4 -11.21 -27.19 19.89
N VAL A 5 -11.98 -27.12 18.80
CA VAL A 5 -11.55 -27.60 17.47
C VAL A 5 -10.32 -26.77 17.07
N VAL A 6 -9.15 -27.39 17.25
CA VAL A 6 -7.88 -26.93 16.68
C VAL A 6 -8.08 -26.84 15.16
N PRO A 7 -7.86 -25.68 14.49
CA PRO A 7 -8.03 -25.60 13.06
C PRO A 7 -7.02 -26.53 12.39
N THR A 8 -7.54 -27.58 11.78
CA THR A 8 -6.79 -28.56 10.98
C THR A 8 -5.88 -27.77 10.01
N LYS A 9 -4.59 -28.08 10.06
CA LYS A 9 -3.53 -27.52 9.19
C LYS A 9 -4.03 -27.47 7.75
N ALA A 10 -4.38 -26.30 7.25
CA ALA A 10 -4.94 -26.12 5.92
C ALA A 10 -3.93 -26.66 4.90
N ASP A 11 -4.37 -27.62 4.08
CA ASP A 11 -3.54 -28.24 3.05
C ASP A 11 -3.04 -27.14 2.07
N PRO A 12 -1.72 -26.86 2.02
CA PRO A 12 -1.17 -25.80 1.19
C PRO A 12 -1.34 -26.07 -0.31
N PHE A 13 -1.67 -27.31 -0.71
CA PHE A 13 -1.87 -27.69 -2.11
C PHE A 13 -3.33 -27.70 -2.55
N ARG A 14 -4.28 -27.39 -1.67
CA ARG A 14 -5.71 -27.30 -2.01
C ARG A 14 -5.98 -26.24 -3.10
N PHE A 15 -5.05 -25.31 -3.33
CA PHE A 15 -5.14 -24.28 -4.37
C PHE A 15 -4.66 -24.75 -5.75
N MET A 16 -4.04 -25.92 -5.87
CA MET A 16 -3.59 -26.50 -7.16
C MET A 16 -4.71 -27.17 -7.94
N THR A 17 -5.84 -27.49 -7.32
CA THR A 17 -7.05 -27.90 -8.07
C THR A 17 -7.61 -26.66 -8.71
N SER A 18 -7.63 -26.65 -10.05
CA SER A 18 -8.11 -25.54 -10.89
C SER A 18 -9.42 -24.97 -10.33
N PRO A 19 -9.53 -23.65 -10.08
CA PRO A 19 -10.82 -23.07 -9.79
C PRO A 19 -11.71 -23.22 -11.01
N THR A 20 -12.90 -23.73 -10.82
CA THR A 20 -13.94 -23.78 -11.85
C THR A 20 -14.09 -22.37 -12.46
N PRO A 21 -13.97 -22.20 -13.78
CA PRO A 21 -14.14 -20.91 -14.42
C PRO A 21 -15.57 -20.43 -14.19
N GLY A 22 -15.77 -19.38 -13.37
CA GLY A 22 -17.07 -18.75 -13.19
C GLY A 22 -17.54 -18.54 -11.75
N ALA A 23 -16.91 -19.12 -10.75
CA ALA A 23 -17.26 -18.83 -9.35
C ALA A 23 -16.54 -17.55 -8.91
N ASP A 24 -17.30 -16.47 -8.74
CA ASP A 24 -16.83 -15.24 -8.11
C ASP A 24 -16.55 -15.53 -6.61
N PRO A 25 -15.30 -15.51 -6.15
CA PRO A 25 -14.97 -15.86 -4.76
C PRO A 25 -15.20 -14.66 -3.81
N ALA A 26 -16.30 -13.93 -4.01
CA ALA A 26 -16.64 -12.78 -3.19
C ALA A 26 -17.13 -13.23 -1.80
N GLY A 27 -16.36 -12.89 -0.78
CA GLY A 27 -16.78 -12.94 0.62
C GLY A 27 -16.05 -13.99 1.48
N PRO A 28 -16.53 -15.23 1.63
CA PRO A 28 -15.96 -16.15 2.63
C PRO A 28 -14.56 -16.66 2.27
N GLN A 29 -14.27 -16.91 1.01
CA GLN A 29 -12.94 -17.36 0.58
C GLN A 29 -11.86 -16.29 0.70
N ARG A 30 -12.20 -15.02 0.49
CA ARG A 30 -11.26 -13.88 0.66
C ARG A 30 -10.87 -13.74 2.13
N ARG A 31 -11.83 -13.87 3.06
CA ARG A 31 -11.57 -13.85 4.50
C ARG A 31 -10.73 -15.05 4.98
N LEU A 32 -10.94 -16.22 4.40
CA LEU A 32 -10.13 -17.40 4.71
C LEU A 32 -8.69 -17.24 4.22
N ARG A 33 -8.48 -16.67 3.02
CA ARG A 33 -7.15 -16.39 2.48
C ARG A 33 -6.39 -15.37 3.31
N SER A 34 -7.02 -14.26 3.69
CA SER A 34 -6.37 -13.26 4.53
C SER A 34 -6.02 -13.82 5.91
N ARG A 35 -6.92 -14.58 6.54
CA ARG A 35 -6.64 -15.25 7.81
C ARG A 35 -5.49 -16.23 7.71
N TRP A 36 -5.40 -16.96 6.60
CA TRP A 36 -4.30 -17.89 6.37
C TRP A 36 -2.97 -17.15 6.22
N LEU A 37 -2.94 -16.05 5.44
CA LEU A 37 -1.76 -15.20 5.30
C LEU A 37 -1.35 -14.60 6.66
N ASP A 38 -2.30 -14.07 7.43
CA ASP A 38 -2.05 -13.52 8.76
C ASP A 38 -1.52 -14.58 9.75
N ALA A 39 -1.95 -15.85 9.58
CA ALA A 39 -1.46 -16.96 10.39
C ALA A 39 0.01 -17.31 10.10
N GLN A 40 0.54 -17.02 8.91
CA GLN A 40 1.95 -17.24 8.58
C GLN A 40 2.89 -16.29 9.34
N LEU A 41 2.39 -15.14 9.77
CA LEU A 41 3.15 -14.15 10.54
C LEU A 41 3.45 -14.55 12.00
N VAL A 42 3.00 -15.70 12.50
CA VAL A 42 3.06 -16.04 13.93
C VAL A 42 4.46 -15.86 14.53
N GLU A 43 5.50 -16.33 13.86
CA GLU A 43 6.89 -16.24 14.33
C GLU A 43 7.48 -14.83 14.09
N ALA A 44 7.07 -14.16 13.03
CA ALA A 44 7.55 -12.83 12.67
C ALA A 44 6.74 -11.69 13.32
N ARG A 45 5.64 -11.99 14.04
CA ARG A 45 4.77 -11.00 14.68
C ARG A 45 5.48 -9.92 15.48
N PRO A 46 6.47 -10.22 16.35
CA PRO A 46 7.12 -9.18 17.14
C PRO A 46 7.88 -8.20 16.25
N ARG A 47 8.63 -8.70 15.26
CA ARG A 47 9.36 -7.85 14.30
C ARG A 47 8.42 -7.02 13.44
N HIS A 48 7.34 -7.62 12.96
CA HIS A 48 6.32 -6.91 12.19
C HIS A 48 5.63 -5.81 13.01
N ARG A 49 5.34 -6.04 14.30
CA ARG A 49 4.80 -4.99 15.20
C ARG A 49 5.76 -3.83 15.38
N VAL A 50 7.06 -4.13 15.51
CA VAL A 50 8.09 -3.07 15.56
C VAL A 50 8.12 -2.29 14.25
N ALA A 51 8.08 -2.95 13.10
CA ALA A 51 8.01 -2.29 11.81
C ALA A 51 6.82 -1.34 11.70
N VAL A 52 5.63 -1.83 12.06
CA VAL A 52 4.39 -1.02 12.06
C VAL A 52 4.50 0.15 13.04
N ALA A 53 4.96 -0.09 14.27
CA ALA A 53 5.08 0.96 15.28
C ALA A 53 6.06 2.05 14.83
N CYS A 54 7.22 1.67 14.30
CA CYS A 54 8.20 2.64 13.79
C CYS A 54 7.63 3.47 12.63
N GLN A 55 6.90 2.85 11.72
CA GLN A 55 6.31 3.55 10.57
C GLN A 55 5.21 4.51 11.00
N VAL A 56 4.32 4.09 11.89
CA VAL A 56 3.26 4.94 12.45
C VAL A 56 3.86 6.11 13.23
N LEU A 57 4.88 5.87 14.08
CA LEU A 57 5.57 6.93 14.81
C LEU A 57 6.28 7.91 13.86
N ALA A 58 6.89 7.42 12.78
CA ALA A 58 7.48 8.26 11.75
C ALA A 58 6.43 9.14 11.04
N GLY A 59 5.22 8.62 10.84
CA GLY A 59 4.08 9.41 10.35
C GLY A 59 3.61 10.49 11.34
N TRP A 60 3.60 10.20 12.63
CA TRP A 60 3.21 11.19 13.64
C TRP A 60 4.21 12.35 13.78
N LEU A 61 5.46 12.15 13.38
CA LEU A 61 6.47 13.21 13.38
C LEU A 61 6.19 14.34 12.37
N TRP A 62 5.21 14.19 11.47
CA TRP A 62 4.72 15.30 10.67
C TRP A 62 4.19 16.46 11.52
N VAL A 63 3.57 16.18 12.68
CA VAL A 63 3.04 17.20 13.58
C VAL A 63 4.14 18.12 14.14
N PRO A 64 5.20 17.61 14.81
CA PRO A 64 6.26 18.48 15.28
C PRO A 64 7.07 19.12 14.13
N GLN A 65 7.17 18.50 12.96
CA GLN A 65 7.80 19.11 11.78
C GLN A 65 7.02 20.34 11.31
N ALA A 66 5.70 20.19 11.12
CA ALA A 66 4.83 21.30 10.72
C ALA A 66 4.83 22.42 11.80
N ALA A 67 4.79 22.04 13.07
CA ALA A 67 4.87 23.00 14.18
C ALA A 67 6.20 23.77 14.21
N ALA A 68 7.32 23.09 13.99
CA ALA A 68 8.64 23.73 13.93
C ALA A 68 8.76 24.71 12.77
N ILE A 69 8.25 24.35 11.59
CA ILE A 69 8.23 25.26 10.44
C ILE A 69 7.36 26.47 10.73
N ALA A 70 6.12 26.25 11.19
CA ALA A 70 5.19 27.33 11.51
C ALA A 70 5.74 28.28 12.58
N TRP A 71 6.37 27.72 13.63
CA TRP A 71 7.04 28.51 14.67
C TRP A 71 8.23 29.31 14.12
N GLY A 72 9.05 28.71 13.25
CA GLY A 72 10.18 29.39 12.63
C GLY A 72 9.74 30.60 11.80
N PHE A 73 8.67 30.47 11.03
CA PHE A 73 8.09 31.59 10.27
C PHE A 73 7.55 32.70 11.19
N ASP A 74 6.83 32.32 12.24
CA ASP A 74 6.29 33.28 13.22
C ASP A 74 7.40 34.07 13.93
N ALA A 75 8.46 33.38 14.34
CA ALA A 75 9.60 33.96 15.04
C ALA A 75 10.35 35.01 14.18
N VAL A 76 10.45 34.74 12.86
CA VAL A 76 11.15 35.64 11.92
C VAL A 76 10.30 36.83 11.52
N LEU A 77 9.02 36.61 11.19
CA LEU A 77 8.17 37.61 10.53
C LEU A 77 7.40 38.48 11.51
N PHE A 78 6.99 37.94 12.68
CA PHE A 78 6.06 38.63 13.59
C PHE A 78 6.60 38.89 14.99
N SER A 79 7.44 38.01 15.51
CA SER A 79 7.97 38.17 16.89
C SER A 79 9.16 39.14 16.98
N GLY A 80 9.59 39.73 15.85
CA GLY A 80 10.69 40.69 15.82
C GLY A 80 12.07 40.10 16.20
N GLY A 81 12.16 38.78 16.43
CA GLY A 81 13.37 38.09 16.85
C GLY A 81 14.43 37.93 15.74
N GLY A 82 14.07 38.27 14.50
CA GLY A 82 14.97 38.15 13.37
C GLY A 82 15.56 36.75 13.19
N VAL A 83 16.76 36.68 12.61
CA VAL A 83 17.47 35.41 12.35
C VAL A 83 17.95 34.75 13.68
N GLU A 84 18.07 35.53 14.76
CA GLU A 84 18.52 35.03 16.06
C GLU A 84 17.51 34.10 16.77
N ALA A 85 16.24 34.17 16.40
CA ALA A 85 15.19 33.31 16.92
C ALA A 85 15.11 31.93 16.21
N LEU A 86 15.77 31.76 15.08
CA LEU A 86 15.73 30.53 14.24
C LEU A 86 16.38 29.27 14.84
N PRO A 87 17.43 29.34 15.69
CA PRO A 87 18.14 28.12 16.15
C PRO A 87 17.24 27.11 16.84
N ARG A 88 16.25 27.55 17.60
CA ARG A 88 15.33 26.67 18.36
C ARG A 88 14.36 25.92 17.43
N PRO A 89 13.58 26.56 16.54
CA PRO A 89 12.70 25.86 15.60
C PRO A 89 13.49 24.99 14.61
N LEU A 90 14.67 25.43 14.17
CA LEU A 90 15.54 24.62 13.31
C LEU A 90 16.09 23.37 14.02
N ALA A 91 16.46 23.48 15.30
CA ALA A 91 16.88 22.34 16.10
C ALA A 91 15.72 21.34 16.28
N LEU A 92 14.51 21.81 16.55
CA LEU A 92 13.31 20.95 16.65
C LEU A 92 13.03 20.26 15.31
N LEU A 93 13.07 21.00 14.20
CA LEU A 93 12.88 20.46 12.87
C LEU A 93 13.94 19.41 12.53
N GLY A 94 15.22 19.72 12.78
CA GLY A 94 16.33 18.80 12.57
C GLY A 94 16.21 17.54 13.41
N ALA A 95 15.84 17.66 14.68
CA ALA A 95 15.61 16.53 15.56
C ALA A 95 14.44 15.64 15.09
N ALA A 96 13.33 16.26 14.69
CA ALA A 96 12.16 15.54 14.18
C ALA A 96 12.48 14.81 12.86
N LEU A 97 13.19 15.45 11.92
CA LEU A 97 13.65 14.84 10.67
C LEU A 97 14.60 13.67 10.94
N LEU A 98 15.58 13.85 11.80
CA LEU A 98 16.55 12.81 12.14
C LEU A 98 15.87 11.61 12.79
N LEU A 99 14.96 11.86 13.73
CA LEU A 99 14.18 10.81 14.38
C LEU A 99 13.29 10.07 13.37
N ARG A 100 12.68 10.79 12.43
CA ARG A 100 11.87 10.20 11.37
C ARG A 100 12.69 9.29 10.47
N VAL A 101 13.87 9.72 10.05
CA VAL A 101 14.79 8.91 9.23
C VAL A 101 15.22 7.65 10.00
N LEU A 102 15.58 7.78 11.27
CA LEU A 102 15.97 6.66 12.11
C LEU A 102 14.81 5.65 12.27
N LEU A 103 13.62 6.13 12.61
CA LEU A 103 12.44 5.28 12.74
C LEU A 103 12.09 4.60 11.41
N GLY A 104 12.15 5.30 10.29
CA GLY A 104 11.93 4.75 8.96
C GLY A 104 12.94 3.64 8.62
N TRP A 105 14.22 3.87 8.90
CA TRP A 105 15.28 2.89 8.67
C TRP A 105 15.09 1.63 9.52
N TRP A 106 14.82 1.80 10.83
CA TRP A 106 14.55 0.68 11.74
C TRP A 106 13.29 -0.08 11.37
N GLY A 107 12.23 0.65 11.00
CA GLY A 107 10.97 0.06 10.55
C GLY A 107 11.13 -0.78 9.28
N GLN A 108 11.85 -0.27 8.29
CA GLN A 108 12.13 -1.01 7.06
C GLN A 108 12.97 -2.26 7.32
N ARG A 109 13.98 -2.16 8.17
CA ARG A 109 14.82 -3.31 8.54
C ARG A 109 14.00 -4.38 9.27
N ALA A 110 13.21 -3.98 10.27
CA ALA A 110 12.33 -4.90 10.99
C ALA A 110 11.28 -5.54 10.07
N SER A 111 10.78 -4.80 9.08
CA SER A 111 9.87 -5.31 8.05
C SER A 111 10.54 -6.33 7.15
N ALA A 112 11.76 -6.07 6.68
CA ALA A 112 12.53 -7.00 5.86
C ALA A 112 12.80 -8.31 6.59
N ASP A 113 13.27 -8.24 7.84
CA ASP A 113 13.52 -9.41 8.69
C ASP A 113 12.23 -10.24 8.95
N ALA A 114 11.09 -9.54 9.12
CA ALA A 114 9.80 -10.21 9.30
C ALA A 114 9.35 -10.93 8.04
N VAL A 115 9.55 -10.33 6.87
CA VAL A 115 9.21 -10.91 5.57
C VAL A 115 10.08 -12.14 5.30
N GLU A 116 11.39 -12.02 5.48
CA GLU A 116 12.33 -13.13 5.28
C GLU A 116 11.96 -14.35 6.16
N THR A 117 11.76 -14.13 7.46
CA THR A 117 11.33 -15.17 8.38
C THR A 117 10.02 -15.83 7.94
N THR A 118 9.07 -15.05 7.44
CA THR A 118 7.76 -15.55 6.99
C THR A 118 7.90 -16.38 5.71
N ILE A 119 8.69 -15.92 4.75
CA ILE A 119 8.94 -16.59 3.47
C ILE A 119 9.69 -17.93 3.69
N GLU A 120 10.72 -17.92 4.52
CA GLU A 120 11.47 -19.14 4.85
C GLU A 120 10.58 -20.20 5.51
N ARG A 121 9.73 -19.76 6.44
CA ARG A 121 8.73 -20.64 7.04
C ARG A 121 7.77 -21.23 6.01
N MET A 122 7.22 -20.38 5.12
CA MET A 122 6.32 -20.83 4.06
C MET A 122 6.99 -21.85 3.14
N ARG A 123 8.25 -21.63 2.76
CA ARG A 123 9.03 -22.56 1.95
C ARG A 123 9.26 -23.89 2.69
N THR A 124 9.61 -23.81 3.97
CA THR A 124 9.83 -25.01 4.81
C THR A 124 8.55 -25.81 4.99
N ASP A 125 7.43 -25.16 5.26
CA ASP A 125 6.13 -25.82 5.40
C ASP A 125 5.66 -26.46 4.09
N LEU A 126 5.94 -25.81 2.95
CA LEU A 126 5.68 -26.31 1.61
C LEU A 126 6.52 -27.58 1.32
N ALA A 127 7.82 -27.52 1.63
CA ALA A 127 8.72 -28.66 1.46
C ALA A 127 8.29 -29.84 2.33
N ARG A 128 7.98 -29.60 3.61
CA ARG A 128 7.48 -30.64 4.52
C ARG A 128 6.18 -31.26 4.02
N ALA A 129 5.24 -30.44 3.55
CA ALA A 129 3.97 -30.91 3.02
C ALA A 129 4.16 -31.72 1.73
N ALA A 130 5.10 -31.36 0.88
CA ALA A 130 5.45 -32.09 -0.33
C ALA A 130 6.07 -33.46 -0.01
N ILE A 131 7.02 -33.52 0.92
CA ILE A 131 7.66 -34.77 1.38
C ILE A 131 6.63 -35.68 2.03
N ALA A 132 5.73 -35.15 2.86
CA ALA A 132 4.70 -35.91 3.55
C ALA A 132 3.70 -36.63 2.61
N ARG A 133 3.56 -36.15 1.37
CA ARG A 133 2.71 -36.77 0.34
C ARG A 133 3.36 -37.98 -0.35
N GLY A 134 4.62 -38.15 -0.14
CA GLY A 134 5.39 -39.30 -0.61
C GLY A 134 5.84 -39.19 -2.09
N PRO A 135 6.74 -40.12 -2.49
CA PRO A 135 7.45 -40.04 -3.76
C PRO A 135 6.54 -40.27 -4.98
N VAL A 136 5.45 -41.04 -4.82
CA VAL A 136 4.50 -41.27 -5.92
C VAL A 136 3.79 -40.00 -6.32
N TRP A 137 3.32 -39.23 -5.33
CA TRP A 137 2.70 -37.93 -5.58
C TRP A 137 3.71 -36.93 -6.17
N LEU A 138 4.93 -36.90 -5.66
CA LEU A 138 5.98 -36.01 -6.17
C LEU A 138 6.29 -36.29 -7.67
N ARG A 139 6.33 -37.55 -8.07
CA ARG A 139 6.56 -37.95 -9.47
C ARG A 139 5.37 -37.63 -10.38
N SER A 140 4.15 -37.56 -9.85
CA SER A 140 2.97 -37.17 -10.62
C SER A 140 2.90 -35.66 -10.87
N GLN A 141 3.66 -34.85 -10.13
CA GLN A 141 3.70 -33.40 -10.30
C GLN A 141 4.80 -33.02 -11.31
N ARG A 142 4.53 -31.96 -12.06
CA ARG A 142 5.56 -31.34 -12.92
C ARG A 142 6.61 -30.69 -12.01
N SER A 143 7.86 -31.10 -12.10
CA SER A 143 8.96 -30.56 -11.25
C SER A 143 9.07 -29.05 -11.31
N GLY A 144 8.87 -28.46 -12.51
CA GLY A 144 8.85 -27.00 -12.69
C GLY A 144 7.70 -26.29 -11.95
N ALA A 145 6.55 -26.96 -11.74
CA ALA A 145 5.43 -26.37 -11.01
C ALA A 145 5.74 -26.29 -9.49
N LEU A 146 6.41 -27.27 -8.92
CA LEU A 146 6.83 -27.24 -7.51
C LEU A 146 7.92 -26.20 -7.27
N VAL A 147 8.87 -26.06 -8.19
CA VAL A 147 9.89 -25.00 -8.13
C VAL A 147 9.22 -23.62 -8.24
N ALA A 148 8.36 -23.40 -9.22
CA ALA A 148 7.64 -22.14 -9.37
C ALA A 148 6.79 -21.79 -8.14
N LEU A 149 6.20 -22.79 -7.47
CA LEU A 149 5.44 -22.58 -6.25
C LEU A 149 6.35 -22.14 -5.10
N SER A 150 7.50 -22.82 -4.90
CA SER A 150 8.40 -22.56 -3.77
C SER A 150 9.21 -21.28 -3.90
N THR A 151 9.51 -20.85 -5.11
CA THR A 151 10.26 -19.60 -5.39
C THR A 151 9.32 -18.46 -5.79
N GLY A 152 8.70 -18.56 -6.97
CA GLY A 152 7.94 -17.44 -7.53
C GLY A 152 6.66 -17.09 -6.77
N HIS A 153 5.82 -18.09 -6.41
CA HIS A 153 4.55 -17.79 -5.75
C HIS A 153 4.70 -17.43 -4.28
N VAL A 154 5.65 -18.04 -3.58
CA VAL A 154 5.94 -17.67 -2.19
C VAL A 154 6.51 -16.25 -2.13
N ASP A 155 7.48 -15.92 -2.99
CA ASP A 155 8.08 -14.59 -3.03
C ASP A 155 7.08 -13.50 -3.45
N ALA A 156 6.11 -13.83 -4.30
CA ALA A 156 5.03 -12.92 -4.65
C ALA A 156 4.14 -12.51 -3.46
N THR A 157 4.24 -13.18 -2.30
CA THR A 157 3.55 -12.77 -1.08
C THR A 157 4.29 -11.70 -0.27
N ALA A 158 5.59 -11.45 -0.55
CA ALA A 158 6.40 -10.47 0.18
C ALA A 158 5.78 -9.06 0.24
N PRO A 159 5.24 -8.49 -0.86
CA PRO A 159 4.61 -7.16 -0.82
C PRO A 159 3.37 -7.08 0.07
N TYR A 160 2.71 -8.20 0.34
CA TYR A 160 1.59 -8.23 1.29
C TYR A 160 2.06 -7.93 2.71
N TYR A 161 3.18 -8.50 3.13
CA TYR A 161 3.71 -8.36 4.48
C TYR A 161 4.50 -7.06 4.67
N SER A 162 5.37 -6.70 3.71
CA SER A 162 6.20 -5.49 3.81
C SER A 162 5.46 -4.20 3.48
N GLY A 163 4.50 -4.26 2.56
CA GLY A 163 3.78 -3.10 2.07
C GLY A 163 2.37 -3.00 2.64
N TYR A 164 1.47 -3.90 2.23
CA TYR A 164 0.04 -3.77 2.53
C TYR A 164 -0.30 -3.74 4.02
N LEU A 165 0.26 -4.65 4.82
CA LEU A 165 -0.06 -4.72 6.26
C LEU A 165 0.48 -3.51 7.03
N VAL A 166 1.65 -3.01 6.66
CA VAL A 166 2.26 -1.81 7.26
C VAL A 166 1.46 -0.58 6.86
N ALA A 167 1.21 -0.36 5.57
CA ALA A 167 0.44 0.77 5.06
C ALA A 167 -1.00 0.79 5.62
N ARG A 168 -1.63 -0.37 5.81
CA ARG A 168 -2.95 -0.46 6.43
C ARG A 168 -2.99 0.10 7.85
N ALA A 169 -1.95 -0.15 8.64
CA ALA A 169 -1.86 0.39 10.00
C ALA A 169 -1.54 1.89 9.98
N GLU A 170 -0.68 2.33 9.08
CA GLU A 170 -0.33 3.73 8.88
C GLU A 170 -1.57 4.55 8.50
N VAL A 171 -2.30 4.16 7.48
CA VAL A 171 -3.55 4.82 7.04
C VAL A 171 -4.63 4.85 8.14
N ALA A 172 -4.65 3.86 9.05
CA ALA A 172 -5.60 3.86 10.15
C ALA A 172 -5.18 4.78 11.32
N CYS A 173 -3.87 4.91 11.59
CA CYS A 173 -3.39 5.57 12.81
C CYS A 173 -2.87 7.00 12.55
N VAL A 174 -2.22 7.26 11.42
CA VAL A 174 -1.60 8.57 11.15
C VAL A 174 -2.64 9.66 10.99
N PRO A 175 -3.70 9.51 10.16
CA PRO A 175 -4.69 10.58 10.00
C PRO A 175 -5.42 10.95 11.29
N VAL A 176 -5.61 10.00 12.19
CA VAL A 176 -6.28 10.27 13.49
C VAL A 176 -5.47 11.25 14.34
N VAL A 177 -4.14 11.07 14.39
CA VAL A 177 -3.26 11.97 15.16
C VAL A 177 -3.12 13.32 14.46
N LEU A 178 -3.00 13.34 13.13
CA LEU A 178 -2.96 14.58 12.36
C LEU A 178 -4.25 15.39 12.56
N LEU A 179 -5.40 14.73 12.47
CA LEU A 179 -6.70 15.35 12.70
C LEU A 179 -6.83 15.90 14.14
N ALA A 180 -6.42 15.12 15.13
CA ALA A 180 -6.42 15.58 16.53
C ALA A 180 -5.52 16.81 16.74
N ALA A 181 -4.33 16.85 16.11
CA ALA A 181 -3.44 17.98 16.16
C ALA A 181 -4.04 19.23 15.50
N VAL A 182 -4.71 19.07 14.35
CA VAL A 182 -5.40 20.17 13.68
C VAL A 182 -6.60 20.65 14.50
N PHE A 183 -7.41 19.76 15.09
CA PHE A 183 -8.51 20.13 15.96
C PHE A 183 -8.05 20.92 17.20
N ALA A 184 -6.89 20.56 17.75
CA ALA A 184 -6.29 21.29 18.88
C ALA A 184 -5.81 22.68 18.48
N ALA A 185 -5.38 22.88 17.24
CA ALA A 185 -4.94 24.17 16.70
C ALA A 185 -6.12 25.04 16.26
N ASP A 186 -7.04 24.46 15.46
CA ASP A 186 -8.26 25.12 14.97
C ASP A 186 -9.38 24.10 14.75
N TRP A 187 -10.48 24.24 15.52
CA TRP A 187 -11.60 23.33 15.45
C TRP A 187 -12.37 23.41 14.13
N ILE A 188 -12.39 24.59 13.49
CA ILE A 188 -13.10 24.80 12.22
C ILE A 188 -12.37 24.06 11.09
N VAL A 189 -11.05 24.21 11.04
CA VAL A 189 -10.22 23.47 10.08
C VAL A 189 -10.31 21.97 10.34
N GLY A 190 -10.26 21.57 11.62
CA GLY A 190 -10.46 20.16 12.01
C GLY A 190 -11.80 19.59 11.51
N LEU A 191 -12.88 20.35 11.64
CA LEU A 191 -14.21 19.97 11.14
C LEU A 191 -14.25 19.88 9.61
N LEU A 192 -13.60 20.83 8.93
CA LEU A 192 -13.50 20.87 7.47
C LEU A 192 -12.75 19.63 6.94
N LEU A 193 -11.60 19.31 7.55
CA LEU A 193 -10.86 18.09 7.20
C LEU A 193 -11.67 16.84 7.53
N LEU A 194 -12.35 16.78 8.66
CA LEU A 194 -13.19 15.64 9.03
C LEU A 194 -14.35 15.43 8.04
N LEU A 195 -14.94 16.49 7.52
CA LEU A 195 -16.03 16.42 6.55
C LEU A 195 -15.54 15.94 5.17
N THR A 196 -14.35 16.37 4.77
CA THR A 196 -13.74 15.99 3.47
C THR A 196 -13.05 14.62 3.54
N ALA A 197 -12.64 14.16 4.72
CA ALA A 197 -11.97 12.88 4.95
C ALA A 197 -12.66 11.66 4.33
N PRO A 198 -13.98 11.45 4.49
CA PRO A 198 -14.63 10.24 3.97
C PRO A 198 -14.76 10.22 2.45
N LEU A 199 -14.62 11.36 1.77
CA LEU A 199 -14.75 11.43 0.31
C LEU A 199 -13.63 10.63 -0.38
N ALA A 200 -12.38 10.80 0.03
CA ALA A 200 -11.25 10.12 -0.59
C ALA A 200 -11.40 8.57 -0.52
N PRO A 201 -11.64 7.93 0.64
CA PRO A 201 -11.89 6.50 0.72
C PRO A 201 -13.09 6.02 -0.10
N VAL A 202 -14.19 6.80 -0.18
CA VAL A 202 -15.37 6.46 -0.98
C VAL A 202 -15.01 6.40 -2.47
N PHE A 203 -14.32 7.43 -2.99
CA PHE A 203 -13.86 7.44 -4.36
C PHE A 203 -12.83 6.34 -4.65
N MET A 204 -11.90 6.11 -3.71
CA MET A 204 -10.91 5.02 -3.82
C MET A 204 -11.57 3.64 -3.83
N MET A 205 -12.64 3.43 -3.07
CA MET A 205 -13.42 2.19 -3.12
C MET A 205 -14.09 2.00 -4.50
N LEU A 206 -14.67 3.06 -5.05
CA LEU A 206 -15.32 3.03 -6.36
C LEU A 206 -14.33 2.67 -7.48
N ILE A 207 -13.13 3.27 -7.46
CA ILE A 207 -12.05 2.99 -8.41
C ILE A 207 -11.50 1.57 -8.18
N GLY A 208 -11.32 1.16 -6.93
CA GLY A 208 -10.76 -0.14 -6.54
C GLY A 208 -11.58 -1.34 -7.02
N MET A 209 -12.90 -1.23 -7.11
CA MET A 209 -13.76 -2.28 -7.66
C MET A 209 -13.42 -2.60 -9.13
N GLY A 210 -13.03 -1.59 -9.92
CA GLY A 210 -12.57 -1.78 -11.29
C GLY A 210 -11.16 -2.36 -11.40
N ALA A 211 -10.28 -2.00 -10.46
CA ALA A 211 -8.87 -2.39 -10.47
C ALA A 211 -8.66 -3.91 -10.31
N GLU A 212 -9.40 -4.55 -9.41
CA GLU A 212 -9.27 -5.99 -9.15
C GLU A 212 -9.60 -6.82 -10.41
N THR A 213 -10.69 -6.50 -11.08
CA THR A 213 -11.10 -7.17 -12.33
C THR A 213 -10.12 -6.93 -13.47
N ALA A 214 -9.62 -5.72 -13.61
CA ALA A 214 -8.63 -5.37 -14.63
C ALA A 214 -7.30 -6.10 -14.39
N GLY A 215 -6.80 -6.13 -13.15
CA GLY A 215 -5.58 -6.83 -12.77
C GLY A 215 -5.66 -8.34 -13.01
N ARG A 216 -6.77 -9.00 -12.63
CA ARG A 216 -6.98 -10.43 -12.92
C ARG A 216 -6.97 -10.74 -14.41
N ARG A 217 -7.63 -9.89 -15.23
CA ARG A 217 -7.65 -10.05 -16.69
C ARG A 217 -6.26 -9.85 -17.31
N GLN A 218 -5.46 -8.92 -16.77
CA GLN A 218 -4.08 -8.71 -17.20
C GLN A 218 -3.20 -9.93 -16.90
N LEU A 219 -3.23 -10.43 -15.63
CA LEU A 219 -2.46 -11.62 -15.25
C LEU A 219 -2.83 -12.84 -16.08
N SER A 220 -4.11 -13.06 -16.35
CA SER A 220 -4.55 -14.17 -17.20
C SER A 220 -4.12 -14.02 -18.66
N ALA A 221 -3.98 -12.78 -19.16
CA ALA A 221 -3.47 -12.54 -20.51
C ALA A 221 -1.96 -12.80 -20.58
N LEU A 222 -1.19 -12.33 -19.59
CA LEU A 222 0.24 -12.60 -19.48
C LEU A 222 0.52 -14.11 -19.41
N ALA A 223 -0.23 -14.85 -18.57
CA ALA A 223 -0.06 -16.29 -18.43
C ALA A 223 -0.34 -17.04 -19.75
N ARG A 224 -1.42 -16.67 -20.48
CA ARG A 224 -1.74 -17.27 -21.78
C ARG A 224 -0.68 -16.95 -22.84
N ALA A 225 -0.25 -15.69 -22.91
CA ALA A 225 0.78 -15.28 -23.87
C ALA A 225 2.13 -15.97 -23.57
N GLY A 226 2.51 -16.09 -22.31
CA GLY A 226 3.72 -16.81 -21.91
C GLY A 226 3.66 -18.29 -22.26
N ALA A 227 2.52 -18.98 -22.04
CA ALA A 227 2.32 -20.36 -22.44
C ALA A 227 2.40 -20.51 -23.96
N HIS A 228 1.68 -19.66 -24.70
CA HIS A 228 1.69 -19.66 -26.17
C HIS A 228 3.11 -19.43 -26.71
N PHE A 229 3.84 -18.47 -26.19
CA PHE A 229 5.21 -18.19 -26.60
C PHE A 229 6.15 -19.38 -26.32
N THR A 230 6.03 -20.01 -25.17
CA THR A 230 6.82 -21.19 -24.80
C THR A 230 6.55 -22.37 -25.73
N ASP A 231 5.27 -22.60 -26.08
CA ASP A 231 4.90 -23.67 -26.99
C ASP A 231 5.43 -23.42 -28.41
N ARG A 232 5.42 -22.16 -28.87
CA ARG A 232 5.98 -21.78 -30.18
C ARG A 232 7.49 -21.91 -30.24
N LEU A 233 8.20 -21.55 -29.15
CA LEU A 233 9.65 -21.78 -29.07
C LEU A 233 10.01 -23.27 -29.17
N ARG A 234 9.21 -24.15 -28.55
CA ARG A 234 9.41 -25.60 -28.66
C ARG A 234 9.11 -26.16 -30.03
N GLY A 235 8.20 -25.51 -30.76
CA GLY A 235 7.83 -25.89 -32.12
C GLY A 235 8.53 -25.12 -33.21
N LEU A 236 9.60 -24.38 -32.92
CA LEU A 236 10.26 -23.46 -33.85
C LEU A 236 10.75 -24.16 -35.12
N ASP A 237 11.28 -25.37 -34.98
CA ASP A 237 11.76 -26.18 -36.16
C ASP A 237 10.62 -26.54 -37.10
N LEU A 238 9.44 -26.90 -36.56
CA LEU A 238 8.25 -27.19 -37.35
C LEU A 238 7.73 -25.93 -38.06
N ILE A 239 7.67 -24.79 -37.36
CA ILE A 239 7.26 -23.51 -37.93
C ILE A 239 8.15 -23.12 -39.11
N ARG A 240 9.44 -23.39 -38.99
CA ARG A 240 10.43 -23.14 -40.05
C ARG A 240 10.26 -24.07 -41.26
N VAL A 241 10.06 -25.36 -41.02
CA VAL A 241 9.86 -26.38 -42.08
C VAL A 241 8.59 -26.12 -42.87
N TYR A 242 7.51 -25.69 -42.18
CA TYR A 242 6.23 -25.41 -42.85
C TYR A 242 6.09 -23.97 -43.39
N GLY A 243 7.14 -23.13 -43.23
CA GLY A 243 7.13 -21.75 -43.76
C GLY A 243 6.11 -20.81 -43.07
N GLN A 244 5.66 -21.16 -41.86
CA GLN A 244 4.59 -20.44 -41.13
C GLN A 244 5.13 -19.28 -40.30
N GLY A 245 6.35 -18.82 -40.48
CA GLY A 245 7.02 -17.80 -39.63
C GLY A 245 6.29 -16.46 -39.57
N GLU A 246 5.80 -15.94 -40.71
CA GLU A 246 5.06 -14.68 -40.76
C GLU A 246 3.69 -14.76 -40.08
N ALA A 247 2.97 -15.85 -40.27
CA ALA A 247 1.69 -16.05 -39.59
C ALA A 247 1.85 -16.13 -38.06
N GLU A 248 2.89 -16.79 -37.58
CA GLU A 248 3.21 -16.86 -36.17
C GLU A 248 3.64 -15.53 -35.62
N LEU A 249 4.43 -14.74 -36.32
CA LEU A 249 4.79 -13.38 -35.95
C LEU A 249 3.57 -12.48 -35.79
N ALA A 250 2.60 -12.60 -36.70
CA ALA A 250 1.33 -11.86 -36.61
C ALA A 250 0.52 -12.26 -35.38
N GLN A 251 0.48 -13.56 -35.01
CA GLN A 251 -0.23 -14.05 -33.81
C GLN A 251 0.45 -13.57 -32.55
N VAL A 252 1.78 -13.60 -32.46
CA VAL A 252 2.53 -13.07 -31.31
C VAL A 252 2.33 -11.55 -31.20
N GLY A 253 2.30 -10.84 -32.33
CA GLY A 253 1.99 -9.40 -32.37
C GLY A 253 0.60 -9.09 -31.79
N ALA A 254 -0.44 -9.85 -32.22
CA ALA A 254 -1.79 -9.69 -31.72
C ALA A 254 -1.92 -10.01 -30.20
N ALA A 255 -1.20 -11.04 -29.74
CA ALA A 255 -1.15 -11.38 -28.32
C ALA A 255 -0.48 -10.25 -27.50
N THR A 256 0.62 -9.69 -28.02
CA THR A 256 1.34 -8.56 -27.39
C THR A 256 0.47 -7.31 -27.33
N GLU A 257 -0.28 -7.01 -28.40
CA GLU A 257 -1.21 -5.88 -28.41
C GLU A 257 -2.34 -6.06 -27.37
N THR A 258 -2.87 -7.26 -27.23
CA THR A 258 -3.84 -7.58 -26.17
C THR A 258 -3.26 -7.33 -24.77
N ILE A 259 -1.99 -7.70 -24.53
CA ILE A 259 -1.30 -7.42 -23.25
C ILE A 259 -1.14 -5.91 -23.06
N ARG A 260 -0.73 -5.18 -24.10
CA ARG A 260 -0.56 -3.72 -24.07
C ARG A 260 -1.86 -3.04 -23.67
N GLU A 261 -2.98 -3.35 -24.31
CA GLU A 261 -4.28 -2.76 -24.02
C GLU A 261 -4.73 -3.02 -22.56
N ARG A 262 -4.53 -4.25 -22.08
CA ARG A 262 -4.90 -4.63 -20.70
C ARG A 262 -3.99 -3.96 -19.68
N SER A 263 -2.70 -3.86 -19.95
CA SER A 263 -1.73 -3.16 -19.11
C SER A 263 -2.04 -1.67 -19.04
N LEU A 264 -2.37 -1.03 -20.17
CA LEU A 264 -2.80 0.37 -20.20
C LEU A 264 -4.08 0.60 -19.41
N ARG A 265 -5.01 -0.34 -19.40
CA ARG A 265 -6.24 -0.24 -18.59
C ARG A 265 -5.93 -0.25 -17.10
N VAL A 266 -5.03 -1.14 -16.65
CA VAL A 266 -4.58 -1.17 -15.24
C VAL A 266 -3.85 0.11 -14.87
N LEU A 267 -2.95 0.59 -15.75
CA LEU A 267 -2.24 1.85 -15.55
C LEU A 267 -3.20 3.04 -15.46
N ARG A 268 -4.21 3.13 -16.33
CA ARG A 268 -5.23 4.20 -16.25
C ARG A 268 -5.94 4.21 -14.90
N ILE A 269 -6.27 3.04 -14.36
CA ILE A 269 -6.91 2.94 -13.05
C ILE A 269 -5.94 3.40 -11.94
N ALA A 270 -4.66 3.00 -12.02
CA ALA A 270 -3.65 3.42 -11.07
C ALA A 270 -3.43 4.94 -11.10
N PHE A 271 -3.30 5.53 -12.30
CA PHE A 271 -3.21 6.99 -12.45
C PHE A 271 -4.46 7.72 -11.97
N LEU A 272 -5.66 7.17 -12.23
CA LEU A 272 -6.90 7.75 -11.73
C LEU A 272 -6.95 7.75 -10.21
N SER A 273 -6.47 6.67 -9.56
CA SER A 273 -6.38 6.61 -8.10
C SER A 273 -5.47 7.71 -7.54
N SER A 274 -4.28 7.89 -8.11
CA SER A 274 -3.35 8.95 -7.70
C SER A 274 -3.93 10.34 -7.95
N ALA A 275 -4.54 10.56 -9.11
CA ALA A 275 -5.16 11.84 -9.46
C ALA A 275 -6.31 12.23 -8.52
N VAL A 276 -7.14 11.27 -8.11
CA VAL A 276 -8.22 11.48 -7.15
C VAL A 276 -7.67 11.85 -5.78
N LEU A 277 -6.63 11.15 -5.31
CA LEU A 277 -6.01 11.46 -4.03
C LEU A 277 -5.40 12.87 -4.02
N GLU A 278 -4.65 13.21 -5.08
CA GLU A 278 -4.05 14.55 -5.25
C GLU A 278 -5.10 15.64 -5.38
N PHE A 279 -6.23 15.36 -6.07
CA PHE A 279 -7.36 16.29 -6.16
C PHE A 279 -7.94 16.61 -4.78
N PHE A 280 -8.21 15.59 -3.93
CA PHE A 280 -8.75 15.82 -2.60
C PHE A 280 -7.75 16.55 -1.69
N ALA A 281 -6.47 16.20 -1.77
CA ALA A 281 -5.41 16.89 -1.05
C ALA A 281 -5.36 18.39 -1.46
N SER A 282 -5.39 18.67 -2.76
CA SER A 282 -5.37 20.05 -3.28
C SER A 282 -6.61 20.85 -2.89
N VAL A 283 -7.80 20.24 -2.99
CA VAL A 283 -9.05 20.87 -2.55
C VAL A 283 -9.02 21.16 -1.05
N SER A 284 -8.49 20.25 -0.25
CA SER A 284 -8.35 20.44 1.19
C SER A 284 -7.45 21.63 1.53
N VAL A 285 -6.27 21.69 0.90
CA VAL A 285 -5.36 22.84 1.03
C VAL A 285 -6.02 24.14 0.63
N ALA A 286 -6.72 24.15 -0.51
CA ALA A 286 -7.43 25.33 -1.00
C ALA A 286 -8.52 25.80 -0.04
N LEU A 287 -9.33 24.87 0.52
CA LEU A 287 -10.37 25.21 1.48
C LEU A 287 -9.77 25.78 2.79
N VAL A 288 -8.70 25.20 3.28
CA VAL A 288 -7.99 25.69 4.46
C VAL A 288 -7.39 27.08 4.20
N ALA A 289 -6.76 27.26 3.03
CA ALA A 289 -6.18 28.55 2.64
C ALA A 289 -7.24 29.65 2.49
N VAL A 290 -8.38 29.33 1.88
CA VAL A 290 -9.52 30.26 1.73
C VAL A 290 -10.09 30.64 3.11
N TYR A 291 -10.29 29.66 3.99
CA TYR A 291 -10.77 29.92 5.35
C TYR A 291 -9.83 30.88 6.09
N PHE A 292 -8.53 30.61 6.10
CA PHE A 292 -7.56 31.48 6.75
C PHE A 292 -7.46 32.83 6.08
N GLY A 293 -7.48 32.91 4.74
CA GLY A 293 -7.44 34.15 4.00
C GLY A 293 -8.61 35.09 4.37
N PHE A 294 -9.84 34.57 4.38
CA PHE A 294 -11.02 35.39 4.76
C PHE A 294 -11.01 35.76 6.26
N THR A 295 -10.51 34.87 7.12
CA THR A 295 -10.38 35.19 8.56
C THR A 295 -9.35 36.28 8.79
N TYR A 296 -8.19 36.27 8.10
CA TYR A 296 -7.19 37.33 8.19
C TYR A 296 -7.66 38.68 7.62
N LEU A 297 -8.49 38.68 6.59
CA LEU A 297 -9.08 39.88 6.04
C LEU A 297 -10.21 40.48 6.92
N GLY A 298 -10.55 39.79 8.03
CA GLY A 298 -11.65 40.18 8.90
C GLY A 298 -13.04 40.02 8.27
N MET A 299 -13.14 39.26 7.17
CA MET A 299 -14.42 39.00 6.47
C MET A 299 -15.18 37.82 7.10
N LEU A 300 -14.51 36.97 7.87
CA LEU A 300 -15.07 35.81 8.54
C LEU A 300 -14.65 35.85 10.02
N ASP A 301 -15.61 36.14 10.90
CA ASP A 301 -15.40 36.08 12.34
C ASP A 301 -16.21 34.95 12.97
N LEU A 302 -15.84 33.71 12.65
CA LEU A 302 -16.51 32.51 13.18
C LEU A 302 -15.98 32.09 14.55
N ARG A 303 -14.85 32.65 14.98
CA ARG A 303 -14.14 32.17 16.18
C ARG A 303 -14.10 33.16 17.34
N GLY A 304 -14.27 34.45 17.09
CA GLY A 304 -14.19 35.49 18.11
C GLY A 304 -12.79 35.69 18.72
N THR A 305 -11.76 34.97 18.26
CA THR A 305 -10.36 35.12 18.71
C THR A 305 -9.43 35.34 17.52
N PRO A 306 -8.44 36.28 17.64
CA PRO A 306 -7.50 36.51 16.55
C PRO A 306 -6.67 35.27 16.26
N LEU A 307 -6.56 34.92 14.98
CA LEU A 307 -5.81 33.79 14.51
C LEU A 307 -4.33 34.17 14.36
N SER A 308 -3.43 33.33 14.91
CA SER A 308 -2.00 33.51 14.65
C SER A 308 -1.64 32.95 13.27
N LEU A 309 -0.70 33.58 12.57
CA LEU A 309 -0.21 33.10 11.28
C LEU A 309 0.41 31.68 11.42
N SER A 310 1.08 31.44 12.54
CA SER A 310 1.65 30.11 12.86
C SER A 310 0.59 29.03 12.87
N THR A 311 -0.59 29.27 13.45
CA THR A 311 -1.71 28.30 13.43
C THR A 311 -2.19 28.04 12.02
N GLY A 312 -2.34 29.10 11.20
CA GLY A 312 -2.75 28.97 9.80
C GLY A 312 -1.75 28.15 8.99
N LEU A 313 -0.46 28.47 9.11
CA LEU A 313 0.60 27.77 8.41
C LEU A 313 0.74 26.30 8.89
N PHE A 314 0.60 26.04 10.18
CA PHE A 314 0.60 24.71 10.74
C PHE A 314 -0.52 23.84 10.14
N CYS A 315 -1.74 24.33 10.12
CA CYS A 315 -2.87 23.60 9.55
C CYS A 315 -2.72 23.40 8.03
N LEU A 316 -2.20 24.41 7.32
CA LEU A 316 -1.96 24.34 5.89
C LEU A 316 -0.92 23.29 5.52
N LEU A 317 0.15 23.17 6.34
CA LEU A 317 1.19 22.15 6.13
C LEU A 317 0.70 20.73 6.44
N LEU A 318 -0.23 20.56 7.38
CA LEU A 318 -0.77 19.24 7.72
C LEU A 318 -1.92 18.80 6.80
N ALA A 319 -2.62 19.74 6.17
CA ALA A 319 -3.78 19.43 5.32
C ALA A 319 -3.49 18.42 4.18
N PRO A 320 -2.40 18.52 3.39
CA PRO A 320 -2.09 17.55 2.35
C PRO A 320 -1.65 16.18 2.91
N GLU A 321 -1.00 16.14 4.08
CA GLU A 321 -0.51 14.91 4.69
C GLU A 321 -1.63 14.05 5.31
N PHE A 322 -2.83 14.60 5.40
CA PHE A 322 -4.00 13.92 5.92
C PHE A 322 -4.59 12.93 4.89
N TYR A 323 -4.37 13.13 3.59
CA TYR A 323 -4.87 12.29 2.49
C TYR A 323 -3.79 11.39 1.91
#